data_20e2578ec269e9b3b174a753246db852
#
_entry.id   20e2578ec269e9b3b174a753246db852
#
_cell.length_a   1.000
_cell.length_b   1.000
_cell.length_c   1.000
_cell.angle_alpha   90.00
_cell.angle_beta   90.00
_cell.angle_gamma   90.00
#
_symmetry.space_group_name_H-M   'P 1'
#
loop_
_entity.id
_entity.type
_entity.pdbx_description
1 polymer ?
#
loop_
_entity_poly.entity_id
_entity_poly.type
_entity_poly.pdbx_seq_one_letter_code
_entity_poly.pdbx_strand_id
1 'polypeptide(L)'
;MKRMSLAGDVVSHIALPGLGVAMLLKVNPLVGAAIALLLGTVLIWQLQNRATMTTDVAIGVIFTAALAIGTVLTPSEDLIEALFGGFEGLTLIWFVIGLLAVTAIVLFVLAFRYQLILSLFSPELAAATGVNVSRLNLYFLLVFSLTVLLGLRFLGALLVGALIIIPAAIGRQLTHTLTAFLLTSSIASVLSVILGFSISRFYPHLIIGHVTLNLTLGPAIIAVATVLFLLSLLRKKI
;
A
#
# COMPACT_ATOMS: atom_id res chain seq x y z
N MET A 1 -20.01 0.31 5.18
CA MET A 1 -18.61 0.69 4.85
C MET A 1 -18.07 -0.36 3.90
N LYS A 2 -17.80 0.02 2.65
CA LYS A 2 -17.23 -0.89 1.66
C LYS A 2 -15.89 -1.42 2.16
N ARG A 3 -15.68 -2.73 2.01
CA ARG A 3 -14.50 -3.47 2.48
C ARG A 3 -13.28 -3.16 1.58
N MET A 4 -12.74 -1.94 1.63
CA MET A 4 -11.54 -1.58 0.85
C MET A 4 -10.22 -1.82 1.62
N SER A 5 -10.27 -2.47 2.77
CA SER A 5 -9.08 -2.67 3.60
C SER A 5 -8.01 -3.58 2.96
N LEU A 6 -8.42 -4.51 2.12
CA LEU A 6 -7.51 -5.41 1.40
C LEU A 6 -6.98 -4.84 0.09
N ALA A 7 -7.58 -3.76 -0.42
CA ALA A 7 -7.18 -3.17 -1.70
C ALA A 7 -5.72 -2.70 -1.70
N GLY A 8 -5.20 -2.26 -0.55
CA GLY A 8 -3.83 -1.78 -0.42
C GLY A 8 -2.78 -2.84 -0.68
N ASP A 9 -2.93 -4.00 -0.06
CA ASP A 9 -2.04 -5.13 -0.24
C ASP A 9 -2.14 -5.70 -1.67
N VAL A 10 -3.37 -5.87 -2.11
CA VAL A 10 -3.67 -6.43 -3.44
C VAL A 10 -3.08 -5.58 -4.57
N VAL A 11 -3.21 -4.25 -4.48
CA VAL A 11 -2.67 -3.33 -5.51
C VAL A 11 -1.14 -3.36 -5.55
N SER A 12 -0.45 -3.54 -4.41
CA SER A 12 1.01 -3.61 -4.40
C SER A 12 1.55 -4.79 -5.22
N HIS A 13 0.84 -5.92 -5.24
CA HIS A 13 1.22 -7.09 -6.02
C HIS A 13 0.92 -6.98 -7.53
N ILE A 14 0.06 -6.04 -7.95
CA ILE A 14 -0.18 -5.75 -9.38
C ILE A 14 1.10 -5.22 -10.06
N ALA A 15 2.05 -4.70 -9.30
CA ALA A 15 3.35 -4.26 -9.80
C ALA A 15 4.24 -5.43 -10.28
N LEU A 16 4.09 -6.63 -9.71
CA LEU A 16 4.99 -7.78 -9.94
C LEU A 16 5.16 -8.18 -11.41
N PRO A 17 4.10 -8.33 -12.23
CA PRO A 17 4.27 -8.64 -13.66
C PRO A 17 5.12 -7.60 -14.37
N GLY A 18 4.92 -6.31 -14.04
CA GLY A 18 5.68 -5.23 -14.62
C GLY A 18 7.15 -5.24 -14.23
N LEU A 19 7.44 -5.55 -12.97
CA LEU A 19 8.81 -5.78 -12.51
C LEU A 19 9.47 -6.91 -13.29
N GLY A 20 8.82 -8.09 -13.40
CA GLY A 20 9.34 -9.25 -14.12
C GLY A 20 9.59 -8.96 -15.60
N VAL A 21 8.65 -8.32 -16.29
CA VAL A 21 8.83 -7.93 -17.72
C VAL A 21 9.98 -6.95 -17.87
N ALA A 22 10.10 -5.95 -17.01
CA ALA A 22 11.18 -4.96 -17.07
C ALA A 22 12.56 -5.61 -16.86
N MET A 23 12.68 -6.56 -15.94
CA MET A 23 13.90 -7.34 -15.71
C MET A 23 14.27 -8.17 -16.94
N LEU A 24 13.31 -8.86 -17.56
CA LEU A 24 13.52 -9.60 -18.81
C LEU A 24 13.99 -8.71 -19.96
N LEU A 25 13.45 -7.51 -20.07
CA LEU A 25 13.83 -6.52 -21.10
C LEU A 25 15.08 -5.71 -20.72
N LYS A 26 15.68 -5.95 -19.55
CA LYS A 26 16.85 -5.21 -19.02
C LYS A 26 16.61 -3.70 -18.92
N VAL A 27 15.38 -3.29 -18.65
CA VAL A 27 15.00 -1.89 -18.37
C VAL A 27 14.76 -1.69 -16.87
N ASN A 28 14.64 -0.42 -16.46
CA ASN A 28 14.46 -0.10 -15.04
C ASN A 28 13.18 -0.77 -14.48
N PRO A 29 13.29 -1.62 -13.43
CA PRO A 29 12.16 -2.34 -12.87
C PRO A 29 11.01 -1.44 -12.37
N LEU A 30 11.33 -0.23 -11.88
CA LEU A 30 10.31 0.74 -11.44
C LEU A 30 9.42 1.22 -12.57
N VAL A 31 9.97 1.35 -13.78
CA VAL A 31 9.18 1.74 -14.97
C VAL A 31 8.17 0.64 -15.29
N GLY A 32 8.60 -0.63 -15.26
CA GLY A 32 7.70 -1.75 -15.43
C GLY A 32 6.61 -1.82 -14.35
N ALA A 33 7.00 -1.67 -13.10
CA ALA A 33 6.05 -1.60 -11.98
C ALA A 33 5.03 -0.47 -12.15
N ALA A 34 5.47 0.73 -12.53
CA ALA A 34 4.60 1.87 -12.78
C ALA A 34 3.58 1.59 -13.90
N ILE A 35 4.05 1.04 -15.03
CA ILE A 35 3.18 0.67 -16.16
C ILE A 35 2.16 -0.38 -15.73
N ALA A 36 2.58 -1.44 -15.03
CA ALA A 36 1.67 -2.49 -14.57
C ALA A 36 0.63 -1.96 -13.58
N LEU A 37 1.03 -1.11 -12.63
CA LEU A 37 0.12 -0.48 -11.68
C LEU A 37 -0.91 0.43 -12.38
N LEU A 38 -0.47 1.26 -13.32
CA LEU A 38 -1.37 2.13 -14.08
C LEU A 38 -2.34 1.31 -14.94
N LEU A 39 -1.85 0.31 -15.66
CA LEU A 39 -2.70 -0.58 -16.48
C LEU A 39 -3.68 -1.36 -15.61
N GLY A 40 -3.21 -1.96 -14.51
CA GLY A 40 -4.06 -2.67 -13.56
C GLY A 40 -5.14 -1.77 -12.96
N THR A 41 -4.79 -0.53 -12.61
CA THR A 41 -5.74 0.47 -12.11
C THR A 41 -6.82 0.80 -13.14
N VAL A 42 -6.44 1.02 -14.40
CA VAL A 42 -7.38 1.29 -15.48
C VAL A 42 -8.26 0.07 -15.75
N LEU A 43 -7.70 -1.14 -15.72
CA LEU A 43 -8.46 -2.38 -15.86
C LEU A 43 -9.48 -2.57 -14.74
N ILE A 44 -9.08 -2.35 -13.48
CA ILE A 44 -9.99 -2.39 -12.32
C ILE A 44 -11.15 -1.40 -12.53
N TRP A 45 -10.85 -0.17 -12.90
CA TRP A 45 -11.85 0.86 -13.16
C TRP A 45 -12.79 0.49 -14.31
N GLN A 46 -12.27 -0.07 -15.41
CA GLN A 46 -13.09 -0.54 -16.54
C GLN A 46 -14.00 -1.71 -16.13
N LEU A 47 -13.50 -2.69 -15.37
CA LEU A 47 -14.29 -3.81 -14.90
C LEU A 47 -15.43 -3.35 -13.98
N GLN A 48 -15.18 -2.38 -13.11
CA GLN A 48 -16.23 -1.78 -12.27
C GLN A 48 -17.33 -1.11 -13.08
N ASN A 49 -16.96 -0.40 -14.14
CA ASN A 49 -17.92 0.38 -14.93
C ASN A 49 -18.66 -0.46 -15.98
N ARG A 50 -18.03 -1.48 -16.55
CA ARG A 50 -18.61 -2.26 -17.67
C ARG A 50 -19.27 -3.56 -17.23
N ALA A 51 -18.68 -4.24 -16.25
CA ALA A 51 -19.10 -5.59 -15.85
C ALA A 51 -20.02 -5.59 -14.62
N THR A 52 -20.49 -4.44 -14.12
CA THR A 52 -21.29 -4.32 -12.90
C THR A 52 -20.73 -5.05 -11.69
N MET A 53 -19.41 -5.29 -11.71
CA MET A 53 -18.71 -5.99 -10.62
C MET A 53 -18.45 -5.05 -9.45
N THR A 54 -18.45 -5.61 -8.24
CA THR A 54 -18.01 -4.85 -7.08
C THR A 54 -16.50 -4.56 -7.17
N THR A 55 -16.06 -3.46 -6.58
CA THR A 55 -14.64 -3.07 -6.54
C THR A 55 -13.74 -4.20 -6.04
N ASP A 56 -14.19 -4.91 -4.98
CA ASP A 56 -13.42 -5.99 -4.37
C ASP A 56 -13.21 -7.19 -5.30
N VAL A 57 -14.24 -7.54 -6.09
CA VAL A 57 -14.14 -8.63 -7.08
C VAL A 57 -13.22 -8.24 -8.22
N ALA A 58 -13.35 -7.03 -8.77
CA ALA A 58 -12.48 -6.54 -9.83
C ALA A 58 -11.01 -6.52 -9.40
N ILE A 59 -10.74 -6.01 -8.19
CA ILE A 59 -9.40 -6.02 -7.59
C ILE A 59 -8.89 -7.45 -7.43
N GLY A 60 -9.71 -8.36 -6.87
CA GLY A 60 -9.33 -9.76 -6.63
C GLY A 60 -8.94 -10.49 -7.92
N VAL A 61 -9.70 -10.31 -9.00
CA VAL A 61 -9.41 -10.94 -10.31
C VAL A 61 -8.08 -10.43 -10.88
N ILE A 62 -7.89 -9.11 -10.92
CA ILE A 62 -6.66 -8.51 -11.43
C ILE A 62 -5.45 -8.90 -10.59
N PHE A 63 -5.61 -8.94 -9.25
CA PHE A 63 -4.58 -9.40 -8.34
C PHE A 63 -4.14 -10.84 -8.61
N THR A 64 -5.09 -11.76 -8.68
CA THR A 64 -4.77 -13.18 -8.89
C THR A 64 -4.05 -13.38 -10.21
N ALA A 65 -4.51 -12.71 -11.28
CA ALA A 65 -3.85 -12.74 -12.58
C ALA A 65 -2.44 -12.12 -12.52
N ALA A 66 -2.29 -10.97 -11.88
CA ALA A 66 -1.01 -10.30 -11.72
C ALA A 66 -0.02 -11.14 -10.90
N LEU A 67 -0.48 -11.75 -9.80
CA LEU A 67 0.37 -12.62 -8.98
C LEU A 67 0.85 -13.84 -9.77
N ALA A 68 -0.07 -14.51 -10.49
CA ALA A 68 0.28 -15.66 -11.31
C ALA A 68 1.30 -15.32 -12.41
N ILE A 69 1.09 -14.22 -13.15
CA ILE A 69 1.99 -13.76 -14.19
C ILE A 69 3.32 -13.29 -13.59
N GLY A 70 3.26 -12.53 -12.48
CA GLY A 70 4.43 -11.99 -11.81
C GLY A 70 5.38 -13.08 -11.29
N THR A 71 4.85 -14.12 -10.66
CA THR A 71 5.67 -15.23 -10.14
C THR A 71 6.32 -16.06 -11.24
N VAL A 72 5.72 -16.15 -12.42
CA VAL A 72 6.31 -16.84 -13.58
C VAL A 72 7.42 -16.01 -14.24
N LEU A 73 7.27 -14.68 -14.25
CA LEU A 73 8.18 -13.78 -14.96
C LEU A 73 9.36 -13.30 -14.10
N THR A 74 9.22 -13.31 -12.78
CA THR A 74 10.24 -12.76 -11.87
C THR A 74 11.10 -13.89 -11.29
N PRO A 75 12.45 -13.84 -11.42
CA PRO A 75 13.34 -14.78 -10.76
C PRO A 75 13.15 -14.77 -9.23
N SER A 76 13.38 -15.91 -8.57
CA SER A 76 13.11 -16.08 -7.13
C SER A 76 13.91 -15.12 -6.23
N GLU A 77 15.16 -14.81 -6.59
CA GLU A 77 16.02 -13.90 -5.83
C GLU A 77 15.51 -12.45 -5.92
N ASP A 78 15.19 -12.00 -7.13
CA ASP A 78 14.64 -10.66 -7.40
C ASP A 78 13.24 -10.47 -6.81
N LEU A 79 12.46 -11.56 -6.71
CA LEU A 79 11.14 -11.54 -6.09
C LEU A 79 11.23 -11.21 -4.59
N ILE A 80 12.21 -11.76 -3.89
CA ILE A 80 12.43 -11.46 -2.46
C ILE A 80 12.78 -9.99 -2.28
N GLU A 81 13.67 -9.44 -3.11
CA GLU A 81 14.02 -8.02 -3.05
C GLU A 81 12.81 -7.12 -3.37
N ALA A 82 12.01 -7.47 -4.37
CA ALA A 82 10.79 -6.73 -4.72
C ALA A 82 9.75 -6.74 -3.58
N LEU A 83 9.66 -7.83 -2.81
CA LEU A 83 8.71 -7.96 -1.71
C LEU A 83 9.16 -7.21 -0.45
N PHE A 84 10.43 -7.27 -0.11
CA PHE A 84 10.96 -6.70 1.14
C PHE A 84 11.66 -5.34 0.97
N GLY A 85 11.86 -4.91 -0.28
CA GLY A 85 12.54 -3.66 -0.62
C GLY A 85 14.05 -3.72 -0.40
N GLY A 86 14.75 -2.84 -1.10
CA GLY A 86 16.19 -2.60 -0.92
C GLY A 86 16.42 -1.11 -0.73
N PHE A 87 17.09 -0.73 0.34
CA PHE A 87 17.48 0.68 0.59
C PHE A 87 18.69 1.11 -0.22
N GLU A 88 19.19 0.23 -1.11
CA GLU A 88 20.36 0.51 -1.93
C GLU A 88 20.06 1.58 -2.99
N GLY A 89 20.88 2.62 -3.01
CA GLY A 89 20.83 3.66 -4.04
C GLY A 89 19.89 4.83 -3.78
N LEU A 90 19.57 5.15 -2.51
CA LEU A 90 18.87 6.38 -2.16
C LEU A 90 19.78 7.59 -2.38
N THR A 91 19.70 8.20 -3.55
CA THR A 91 20.33 9.51 -3.80
C THR A 91 19.43 10.64 -3.31
N LEU A 92 20.04 11.78 -2.98
CA LEU A 92 19.30 12.99 -2.56
C LEU A 92 18.19 13.36 -3.56
N ILE A 93 18.43 13.15 -4.85
CA ILE A 93 17.47 13.44 -5.93
C ILE A 93 16.21 12.59 -5.77
N TRP A 94 16.34 11.29 -5.54
CA TRP A 94 15.20 10.39 -5.33
C TRP A 94 14.43 10.71 -4.06
N PHE A 95 15.13 11.13 -3.01
CA PHE A 95 14.48 11.58 -1.78
C PHE A 95 13.63 12.83 -2.01
N VAL A 96 14.15 13.83 -2.73
CA VAL A 96 13.42 15.07 -3.06
C VAL A 96 12.21 14.77 -3.95
N ILE A 97 12.38 13.92 -4.99
CA ILE A 97 11.27 13.51 -5.86
C ILE A 97 10.18 12.79 -5.04
N GLY A 98 10.57 11.89 -4.15
CA GLY A 98 9.64 11.20 -3.26
C GLY A 98 8.86 12.16 -2.36
N LEU A 99 9.55 13.13 -1.75
CA LEU A 99 8.94 14.15 -0.89
C LEU A 99 7.94 15.01 -1.66
N LEU A 100 8.29 15.46 -2.86
CA LEU A 100 7.39 16.23 -3.72
C LEU A 100 6.16 15.41 -4.12
N ALA A 101 6.35 14.14 -4.49
CA ALA A 101 5.26 13.26 -4.86
C ALA A 101 4.31 12.99 -3.67
N VAL A 102 4.85 12.71 -2.47
CA VAL A 102 4.03 12.55 -1.25
C VAL A 102 3.27 13.83 -0.94
N THR A 103 3.92 14.99 -1.05
CA THR A 103 3.26 16.29 -0.83
C THR A 103 2.12 16.51 -1.82
N ALA A 104 2.32 16.19 -3.10
CA ALA A 104 1.29 16.30 -4.13
C ALA A 104 0.09 15.36 -3.85
N ILE A 105 0.35 14.13 -3.41
CA ILE A 105 -0.68 13.16 -3.01
C ILE A 105 -1.50 13.70 -1.83
N VAL A 106 -0.84 14.19 -0.79
CA VAL A 106 -1.51 14.74 0.40
C VAL A 106 -2.35 15.96 0.01
N LEU A 107 -1.82 16.88 -0.79
CA LEU A 107 -2.57 18.04 -1.28
C LEU A 107 -3.78 17.63 -2.11
N PHE A 108 -3.66 16.62 -2.98
CA PHE A 108 -4.78 16.09 -3.74
C PHE A 108 -5.88 15.55 -2.81
N VAL A 109 -5.51 14.70 -1.84
CA VAL A 109 -6.48 14.12 -0.90
C VAL A 109 -7.17 15.21 -0.06
N LEU A 110 -6.41 16.22 0.39
CA LEU A 110 -6.97 17.34 1.15
C LEU A 110 -7.89 18.21 0.30
N ALA A 111 -7.54 18.48 -0.95
CA ALA A 111 -8.35 19.29 -1.88
C ALA A 111 -9.69 18.60 -2.21
N PHE A 112 -9.66 17.30 -2.44
CA PHE A 112 -10.85 16.51 -2.83
C PHE A 112 -11.52 15.79 -1.65
N ARG A 113 -11.11 16.04 -0.40
CA ARG A 113 -11.57 15.30 0.80
C ARG A 113 -13.09 15.21 0.92
N TYR A 114 -13.81 16.30 0.70
CA TYR A 114 -15.28 16.32 0.83
C TYR A 114 -15.96 15.49 -0.25
N GLN A 115 -15.50 15.57 -1.49
CA GLN A 115 -16.03 14.81 -2.60
C GLN A 115 -15.74 13.32 -2.44
N LEU A 116 -14.52 12.97 -1.98
CA LEU A 116 -14.13 11.59 -1.68
C LEU A 116 -14.96 11.00 -0.54
N ILE A 117 -15.14 11.73 0.55
CA ILE A 117 -15.98 11.30 1.68
C ILE A 117 -17.43 11.13 1.21
N LEU A 118 -17.99 12.12 0.50
CA LEU A 118 -19.36 12.07 0.02
C LEU A 118 -19.60 10.89 -0.93
N SER A 119 -18.69 10.66 -1.88
CA SER A 119 -18.76 9.52 -2.81
C SER A 119 -18.64 8.16 -2.13
N LEU A 120 -17.92 8.09 -0.99
CA LEU A 120 -17.75 6.87 -0.21
C LEU A 120 -19.02 6.50 0.57
N PHE A 121 -19.71 7.50 1.15
CA PHE A 121 -20.92 7.27 1.95
C PHE A 121 -22.18 7.17 1.09
N SER A 122 -22.33 8.03 0.09
CA SER A 122 -23.49 8.05 -0.81
C SER A 122 -23.09 8.51 -2.21
N PRO A 123 -22.76 7.55 -3.11
CA PRO A 123 -22.45 7.85 -4.51
C PRO A 123 -23.59 8.60 -5.23
N GLU A 124 -24.84 8.32 -4.85
CA GLU A 124 -26.05 8.96 -5.42
C GLU A 124 -26.11 10.44 -5.05
N LEU A 125 -25.87 10.79 -3.78
CA LEU A 125 -25.79 12.18 -3.34
C LEU A 125 -24.61 12.92 -3.96
N ALA A 126 -23.45 12.25 -4.09
CA ALA A 126 -22.30 12.83 -4.78
C ALA A 126 -22.63 13.15 -6.25
N ALA A 127 -23.32 12.26 -6.94
CA ALA A 127 -23.78 12.50 -8.31
C ALA A 127 -24.80 13.65 -8.39
N ALA A 128 -25.72 13.75 -7.44
CA ALA A 128 -26.72 14.84 -7.37
C ALA A 128 -26.08 16.22 -7.15
N THR A 129 -24.90 16.28 -6.51
CA THR A 129 -24.10 17.52 -6.36
C THR A 129 -23.22 17.85 -7.58
N GLY A 130 -23.36 17.14 -8.70
CA GLY A 130 -22.62 17.36 -9.93
C GLY A 130 -21.23 16.69 -9.96
N VAL A 131 -20.89 15.88 -8.97
CA VAL A 131 -19.62 15.15 -8.92
C VAL A 131 -19.70 13.91 -9.82
N ASN A 132 -18.80 13.79 -10.79
CA ASN A 132 -18.67 12.57 -11.57
C ASN A 132 -17.95 11.49 -10.73
N VAL A 133 -18.75 10.64 -10.06
CA VAL A 133 -18.26 9.61 -9.14
C VAL A 133 -17.30 8.63 -9.82
N SER A 134 -17.57 8.26 -11.09
CA SER A 134 -16.70 7.33 -11.83
C SER A 134 -15.32 7.93 -12.10
N ARG A 135 -15.23 9.20 -12.50
CA ARG A 135 -13.95 9.90 -12.70
C ARG A 135 -13.21 10.12 -11.37
N LEU A 136 -13.95 10.50 -10.32
CA LEU A 136 -13.37 10.67 -9.00
C LEU A 136 -12.76 9.36 -8.47
N ASN A 137 -13.45 8.23 -8.69
CA ASN A 137 -12.94 6.91 -8.34
C ASN A 137 -11.67 6.55 -9.14
N LEU A 138 -11.62 6.88 -10.43
CA LEU A 138 -10.41 6.68 -11.24
C LEU A 138 -9.24 7.50 -10.69
N TYR A 139 -9.44 8.79 -10.41
CA TYR A 139 -8.38 9.64 -9.84
C TYR A 139 -7.92 9.13 -8.48
N PHE A 140 -8.82 8.69 -7.63
CA PHE A 140 -8.47 8.07 -6.35
C PHE A 140 -7.62 6.81 -6.55
N LEU A 141 -8.00 5.91 -7.46
CA LEU A 141 -7.24 4.70 -7.77
C LEU A 141 -5.85 5.01 -8.36
N LEU A 142 -5.73 6.03 -9.23
CA LEU A 142 -4.46 6.47 -9.78
C LEU A 142 -3.52 7.04 -8.70
N VAL A 143 -4.04 7.90 -7.82
CA VAL A 143 -3.28 8.46 -6.70
C VAL A 143 -2.86 7.34 -5.73
N PHE A 144 -3.75 6.39 -5.49
CA PHE A 144 -3.46 5.22 -4.67
C PHE A 144 -2.35 4.35 -5.28
N SER A 145 -2.40 4.07 -6.59
CA SER A 145 -1.34 3.35 -7.31
C SER A 145 -0.01 4.09 -7.28
N LEU A 146 -0.03 5.42 -7.38
CA LEU A 146 1.18 6.24 -7.23
C LEU A 146 1.76 6.14 -5.81
N THR A 147 0.90 6.14 -4.78
CA THR A 147 1.32 5.93 -3.39
C THR A 147 2.00 4.57 -3.21
N VAL A 148 1.40 3.52 -3.79
CA VAL A 148 1.97 2.17 -3.75
C VAL A 148 3.31 2.12 -4.50
N LEU A 149 3.41 2.75 -5.67
CA LEU A 149 4.65 2.80 -6.45
C LEU A 149 5.80 3.46 -5.68
N LEU A 150 5.52 4.58 -5.00
CA LEU A 150 6.48 5.24 -4.12
C LEU A 150 6.88 4.32 -2.96
N GLY A 151 5.89 3.67 -2.35
CA GLY A 151 6.13 2.72 -1.28
C GLY A 151 6.99 1.52 -1.73
N LEU A 152 6.72 0.96 -2.90
CA LEU A 152 7.52 -0.12 -3.49
C LEU A 152 8.99 0.25 -3.61
N ARG A 153 9.26 1.47 -4.06
CA ARG A 153 10.64 1.96 -4.25
C ARG A 153 11.43 1.99 -2.94
N PHE A 154 10.78 2.35 -1.82
CA PHE A 154 11.45 2.57 -0.54
C PHE A 154 11.30 1.40 0.42
N LEU A 155 10.20 0.68 0.38
CA LEU A 155 9.80 -0.25 1.43
C LEU A 155 9.55 -1.68 0.94
N GLY A 156 9.34 -1.88 -0.36
CA GLY A 156 8.91 -3.17 -0.91
C GLY A 156 7.41 -3.43 -0.79
N ALA A 157 6.92 -4.37 -1.62
CA ALA A 157 5.47 -4.61 -1.77
C ALA A 157 4.80 -5.06 -0.46
N LEU A 158 5.43 -5.96 0.27
CA LEU A 158 4.87 -6.56 1.48
C LEU A 158 4.79 -5.55 2.63
N LEU A 159 5.82 -4.70 2.79
CA LEU A 159 5.81 -3.68 3.84
C LEU A 159 4.81 -2.56 3.52
N VAL A 160 4.66 -2.17 2.26
CA VAL A 160 3.64 -1.19 1.83
C VAL A 160 2.25 -1.68 2.18
N GLY A 161 1.91 -2.93 1.81
CA GLY A 161 0.62 -3.54 2.14
C GLY A 161 0.37 -3.57 3.65
N ALA A 162 1.35 -4.03 4.43
CA ALA A 162 1.26 -4.09 5.88
C ALA A 162 1.04 -2.70 6.52
N LEU A 163 1.76 -1.66 6.08
CA LEU A 163 1.63 -0.30 6.59
C LEU A 163 0.32 0.40 6.18
N ILE A 164 -0.33 -0.04 5.12
CA ILE A 164 -1.67 0.44 4.77
C ILE A 164 -2.73 -0.24 5.65
N ILE A 165 -2.61 -1.54 5.90
CA ILE A 165 -3.65 -2.33 6.57
C ILE A 165 -3.56 -2.24 8.09
N ILE A 166 -2.40 -2.53 8.67
CA ILE A 166 -2.27 -2.73 10.13
C ILE A 166 -2.53 -1.44 10.90
N PRO A 167 -1.93 -0.27 10.56
CA PRO A 167 -2.21 0.96 11.28
C PRO A 167 -3.67 1.43 11.13
N ALA A 168 -4.27 1.20 9.95
CA ALA A 168 -5.69 1.49 9.75
C ALA A 168 -6.59 0.59 10.62
N ALA A 169 -6.23 -0.69 10.82
CA ALA A 169 -6.92 -1.58 11.71
C ALA A 169 -6.82 -1.13 13.18
N ILE A 170 -5.64 -0.67 13.62
CA ILE A 170 -5.42 -0.08 14.95
C ILE A 170 -6.31 1.16 15.14
N GLY A 171 -6.26 2.10 14.19
CA GLY A 171 -7.07 3.31 14.24
C GLY A 171 -8.56 3.03 14.34
N ARG A 172 -9.06 2.06 13.55
CA ARG A 172 -10.47 1.65 13.57
C ARG A 172 -10.90 1.02 14.90
N GLN A 173 -9.99 0.33 15.59
CA GLN A 173 -10.30 -0.26 16.89
C GLN A 173 -10.33 0.74 18.03
N LEU A 174 -9.45 1.74 17.99
CA LEU A 174 -9.24 2.66 19.10
C LEU A 174 -10.10 3.93 19.01
N THR A 175 -10.73 4.20 17.84
CA THR A 175 -11.40 5.48 17.59
C THR A 175 -12.76 5.34 16.93
N HIS A 176 -13.63 6.33 17.18
CA HIS A 176 -15.00 6.40 16.65
C HIS A 176 -15.21 7.56 15.66
N THR A 177 -14.28 8.51 15.57
CA THR A 177 -14.37 9.66 14.66
C THR A 177 -13.33 9.55 13.54
N LEU A 178 -13.63 10.11 12.36
CA LEU A 178 -12.75 10.04 11.20
C LEU A 178 -11.39 10.73 11.46
N THR A 179 -11.40 11.89 12.12
CA THR A 179 -10.18 12.63 12.46
C THR A 179 -9.30 11.85 13.44
N ALA A 180 -9.89 11.30 14.50
CA ALA A 180 -9.16 10.47 15.44
C ALA A 180 -8.62 9.18 14.78
N PHE A 181 -9.41 8.57 13.88
CA PHE A 181 -8.98 7.42 13.08
C PHE A 181 -7.74 7.73 12.25
N LEU A 182 -7.74 8.84 11.49
CA LEU A 182 -6.61 9.24 10.67
C LEU A 182 -5.37 9.53 11.52
N LEU A 183 -5.52 10.28 12.61
CA LEU A 183 -4.41 10.59 13.52
C LEU A 183 -3.83 9.34 14.16
N THR A 184 -4.67 8.47 14.72
CA THR A 184 -4.22 7.24 15.38
C THR A 184 -3.53 6.29 14.40
N SER A 185 -4.08 6.12 13.18
CA SER A 185 -3.46 5.31 12.13
C SER A 185 -2.10 5.87 11.71
N SER A 186 -1.99 7.20 11.53
CA SER A 186 -0.72 7.85 11.19
C SER A 186 0.33 7.69 12.30
N ILE A 187 -0.06 7.89 13.56
CA ILE A 187 0.84 7.70 14.70
C ILE A 187 1.29 6.24 14.80
N ALA A 188 0.36 5.28 14.64
CA ALA A 188 0.69 3.86 14.68
C ALA A 188 1.66 3.47 13.56
N SER A 189 1.48 4.02 12.34
CA SER A 189 2.40 3.80 11.22
C SER A 189 3.80 4.33 11.52
N VAL A 190 3.91 5.59 11.97
CA VAL A 190 5.19 6.23 12.31
C VAL A 190 5.90 5.48 13.43
N LEU A 191 5.18 5.10 14.50
CA LEU A 191 5.74 4.32 15.60
C LEU A 191 6.24 2.95 15.13
N SER A 192 5.49 2.26 14.26
CA SER A 192 5.91 0.97 13.69
C SER A 192 7.21 1.10 12.92
N VAL A 193 7.35 2.15 12.11
CA VAL A 193 8.57 2.40 11.33
C VAL A 193 9.76 2.74 12.24
N ILE A 194 9.59 3.67 13.21
CA ILE A 194 10.66 4.08 14.11
C ILE A 194 11.14 2.90 14.97
N LEU A 195 10.22 2.19 15.59
CA LEU A 195 10.56 1.06 16.45
C LEU A 195 11.14 -0.11 15.66
N GLY A 196 10.55 -0.45 14.49
CA GLY A 196 11.05 -1.51 13.62
C GLY A 196 12.44 -1.20 13.07
N PHE A 197 12.69 0.05 12.66
CA PHE A 197 14.02 0.51 12.26
C PHE A 197 15.03 0.41 13.42
N SER A 198 14.66 0.84 14.61
CA SER A 198 15.52 0.76 15.80
C SER A 198 15.86 -0.69 16.12
N ILE A 199 14.88 -1.60 16.12
CA ILE A 199 15.09 -3.02 16.38
C ILE A 199 16.03 -3.63 15.32
N SER A 200 15.76 -3.41 14.04
CA SER A 200 16.60 -3.92 12.96
C SER A 200 18.05 -3.38 13.04
N ARG A 201 18.22 -2.13 13.49
CA ARG A 201 19.54 -1.50 13.59
C ARG A 201 20.35 -1.97 14.79
N PHE A 202 19.69 -2.12 15.97
CA PHE A 202 20.38 -2.51 17.21
C PHE A 202 20.47 -4.01 17.40
N TYR A 203 19.55 -4.79 16.83
CA TYR A 203 19.46 -6.24 16.95
C TYR A 203 19.32 -6.92 15.59
N PRO A 204 20.32 -6.78 14.67
CA PRO A 204 20.23 -7.34 13.33
C PRO A 204 20.18 -8.88 13.33
N HIS A 205 20.75 -9.51 14.37
CA HIS A 205 20.75 -10.96 14.54
C HIS A 205 20.15 -11.30 15.90
N LEU A 206 18.99 -11.90 15.89
CA LEU A 206 18.35 -12.43 17.10
C LEU A 206 18.63 -13.92 17.18
N ILE A 207 19.37 -14.34 18.21
CA ILE A 207 19.69 -15.74 18.46
C ILE A 207 18.63 -16.29 19.43
N ILE A 208 17.76 -17.17 18.94
CA ILE A 208 16.79 -17.89 19.75
C ILE A 208 17.16 -19.37 19.76
N GLY A 209 17.86 -19.81 20.82
CA GLY A 209 18.36 -21.18 20.93
C GLY A 209 19.45 -21.45 19.88
N HIS A 210 19.17 -22.35 18.92
CA HIS A 210 20.10 -22.73 17.84
C HIS A 210 19.77 -22.03 16.49
N VAL A 211 18.79 -21.13 16.45
CA VAL A 211 18.36 -20.46 15.23
C VAL A 211 18.77 -18.99 15.27
N THR A 212 19.52 -18.56 14.26
CA THR A 212 19.83 -17.14 14.03
C THR A 212 18.77 -16.54 13.11
N LEU A 213 17.95 -15.65 13.65
CA LEU A 213 16.97 -14.90 12.87
C LEU A 213 17.60 -13.60 12.39
N ASN A 214 17.69 -13.42 11.08
CA ASN A 214 18.11 -12.16 10.49
C ASN A 214 16.91 -11.20 10.43
N LEU A 215 16.88 -10.23 11.33
CA LEU A 215 15.84 -9.19 11.37
C LEU A 215 16.14 -8.09 10.34
N THR A 216 15.78 -8.36 9.10
CA THR A 216 15.81 -7.31 8.06
C THR A 216 14.72 -6.27 8.35
N LEU A 217 14.89 -5.06 7.82
CA LEU A 217 14.09 -3.89 8.15
C LEU A 217 12.58 -4.10 7.91
N GLY A 218 12.20 -4.66 6.76
CA GLY A 218 10.79 -4.90 6.42
C GLY A 218 10.06 -5.78 7.43
N PRO A 219 10.52 -7.02 7.65
CA PRO A 219 9.96 -7.93 8.65
C PRO A 219 9.93 -7.35 10.07
N ALA A 220 10.97 -6.58 10.48
CA ALA A 220 11.00 -5.96 11.80
C ALA A 220 9.87 -4.92 11.98
N ILE A 221 9.64 -4.07 10.97
CA ILE A 221 8.55 -3.08 11.00
C ILE A 221 7.18 -3.78 11.04
N ILE A 222 6.99 -4.83 10.24
CA ILE A 222 5.73 -5.59 10.21
C ILE A 222 5.48 -6.27 11.56
N ALA A 223 6.51 -6.87 12.16
CA ALA A 223 6.39 -7.50 13.48
C ALA A 223 5.97 -6.50 14.56
N VAL A 224 6.60 -5.32 14.59
CA VAL A 224 6.24 -4.24 15.51
C VAL A 224 4.80 -3.77 15.27
N ALA A 225 4.42 -3.53 14.02
CA ALA A 225 3.06 -3.13 13.67
C ALA A 225 2.02 -4.17 14.16
N THR A 226 2.33 -5.46 13.97
CA THR A 226 1.49 -6.57 14.41
C THR A 226 1.37 -6.61 15.94
N VAL A 227 2.47 -6.42 16.67
CA VAL A 227 2.46 -6.34 18.13
C VAL A 227 1.59 -5.16 18.60
N LEU A 228 1.76 -3.98 18.01
CA LEU A 228 0.92 -2.81 18.32
C LEU A 228 -0.57 -3.09 18.05
N PHE A 229 -0.87 -3.79 16.96
CA PHE A 229 -2.24 -4.22 16.66
C PHE A 229 -2.78 -5.16 17.75
N LEU A 230 -2.03 -6.19 18.15
CA LEU A 230 -2.44 -7.10 19.22
C LEU A 230 -2.65 -6.37 20.55
N LEU A 231 -1.78 -5.42 20.90
CA LEU A 231 -1.95 -4.57 22.08
C LEU A 231 -3.21 -3.70 22.00
N SER A 232 -3.57 -3.22 20.79
CA SER A 232 -4.80 -2.45 20.59
C SER A 232 -6.06 -3.28 20.85
N LEU A 233 -6.01 -4.60 20.65
CA LEU A 233 -7.12 -5.51 20.97
C LEU A 233 -7.41 -5.60 22.46
N LEU A 234 -6.38 -5.52 23.30
CA LEU A 234 -6.52 -5.61 24.75
C LEU A 234 -7.30 -4.41 25.33
N ARG A 235 -7.22 -3.24 24.67
CA ARG A 235 -7.89 -2.01 25.11
C ARG A 235 -9.40 -1.98 24.81
N LYS A 236 -9.92 -2.86 23.96
CA LYS A 236 -11.34 -2.90 23.57
C LYS A 236 -12.26 -3.56 24.60
N LYS A 237 -11.74 -4.06 25.71
CA LYS A 237 -12.52 -4.78 26.73
C LYS A 237 -13.01 -3.90 27.89
N ILE A 238 -12.97 -2.57 27.74
CA ILE A 238 -13.57 -1.63 28.72
C ILE A 238 -14.60 -0.74 27.95
#